data_a3b1341ba7545390b21379b18cf0f08f
#
_entry.id   a3b1341ba7545390b21379b18cf0f08f
#
_cell.length_a   1.000
_cell.length_b   1.000
_cell.length_c   1.000
_cell.angle_alpha   90.00
_cell.angle_beta   90.00
_cell.angle_gamma   90.00
#
_symmetry.space_group_name_H-M   'P 1'
#
loop_
_entity.id
_entity.type
_entity.pdbx_description
1 polymer ?
#
loop_
_entity_poly.entity_id
_entity_poly.type
_entity_poly.pdbx_seq_one_letter_code
_entity_poly.pdbx_strand_id
1 'polypeptide(L)'
;ISAKYWKDHFEFVKGMLSQTEVYVYESNRKIQGFIGINGEHIEGVFVFSEMQSQGIGKALLKALKDRKTRLSLNVYQKNTRAICFYQREGFKILCEGLDEDTGEKDYKMIWKRKWEVSL
;
A
#
# COMPACT_ATOMS: atom_id res chain seq x y z
N ILE A 1 -4.40 9.05 -10.80
CA ILE A 1 -4.76 7.83 -10.07
C ILE A 1 -6.23 7.54 -10.28
N SER A 2 -6.56 6.35 -10.73
CA SER A 2 -7.95 5.98 -11.06
C SER A 2 -8.25 4.53 -10.69
N ALA A 3 -9.05 4.33 -9.66
CA ALA A 3 -9.53 3.01 -9.27
C ALA A 3 -10.52 2.45 -10.31
N LYS A 4 -11.31 3.32 -10.92
CA LYS A 4 -12.27 2.93 -11.94
C LYS A 4 -11.57 2.31 -13.15
N TYR A 5 -10.46 2.91 -13.61
CA TYR A 5 -9.68 2.37 -14.72
C TYR A 5 -9.24 0.94 -14.44
N TRP A 6 -8.70 0.69 -13.25
CA TRP A 6 -8.27 -0.64 -12.84
C TRP A 6 -9.43 -1.64 -12.89
N LYS A 7 -10.57 -1.28 -12.30
CA LYS A 7 -11.73 -2.17 -12.22
C LYS A 7 -12.27 -2.54 -13.60
N ASP A 8 -12.25 -1.62 -14.55
CA ASP A 8 -12.78 -1.86 -15.88
C ASP A 8 -11.88 -2.76 -16.73
N HIS A 9 -10.57 -2.70 -16.52
CA HIS A 9 -9.59 -3.41 -17.35
C HIS A 9 -9.13 -4.75 -16.76
N PHE A 10 -9.33 -4.98 -15.46
CA PHE A 10 -8.83 -6.18 -14.78
C PHE A 10 -9.95 -6.85 -14.01
N GLU A 11 -11.00 -7.21 -14.73
CA GLU A 11 -12.22 -7.72 -14.12
C GLU A 11 -12.02 -9.00 -13.33
N PHE A 12 -11.16 -9.92 -13.79
CA PHE A 12 -10.91 -11.15 -13.05
C PHE A 12 -10.21 -10.86 -11.70
N VAL A 13 -9.32 -9.87 -11.66
CA VAL A 13 -8.69 -9.43 -10.42
C VAL A 13 -9.73 -8.77 -9.51
N LYS A 14 -10.62 -7.98 -10.09
CA LYS A 14 -11.75 -7.40 -9.37
C LYS A 14 -12.59 -8.46 -8.67
N GLY A 15 -12.86 -9.58 -9.33
CA GLY A 15 -13.61 -10.69 -8.74
C GLY A 15 -12.90 -11.29 -7.54
N MET A 16 -11.57 -11.43 -7.59
CA MET A 16 -10.77 -11.93 -6.48
C MET A 16 -10.65 -10.91 -5.34
N LEU A 17 -10.74 -9.63 -5.65
CA LEU A 17 -10.56 -8.53 -4.71
C LEU A 17 -11.86 -7.76 -4.48
N SER A 18 -12.98 -8.49 -4.42
CA SER A 18 -14.33 -7.88 -4.40
C SER A 18 -14.55 -6.86 -3.28
N GLN A 19 -13.84 -6.96 -2.16
CA GLN A 19 -13.94 -6.03 -1.04
C GLN A 19 -12.77 -5.04 -0.98
N THR A 20 -11.89 -5.08 -1.97
CA THR A 20 -10.69 -4.27 -2.02
C THR A 20 -10.87 -3.12 -3.00
N GLU A 21 -10.60 -1.90 -2.57
CA GLU A 21 -10.49 -0.77 -3.47
C GLU A 21 -9.09 -0.78 -4.08
N VAL A 22 -9.00 -0.43 -5.35
CA VAL A 22 -7.72 -0.37 -6.06
C VAL A 22 -7.55 1.02 -6.65
N TYR A 23 -6.40 1.62 -6.38
CA TYR A 23 -5.99 2.89 -6.98
C TYR A 23 -4.81 2.62 -7.90
N VAL A 24 -4.86 3.21 -9.08
CA VAL A 24 -3.77 3.04 -10.05
C VAL A 24 -3.10 4.39 -10.33
N TYR A 25 -1.82 4.33 -10.58
CA TYR A 25 -1.05 5.45 -11.09
C TYR A 25 -0.89 5.27 -12.59
N GLU A 26 -1.51 6.16 -13.35
CA GLU A 26 -1.48 6.12 -14.81
C GLU A 26 -0.81 7.38 -15.34
N SER A 27 0.13 7.19 -16.26
CA SER A 27 0.81 8.27 -16.94
C SER A 27 1.11 7.84 -18.37
N ASN A 28 0.95 8.75 -19.34
CA ASN A 28 1.17 8.44 -20.76
C ASN A 28 0.34 7.24 -21.24
N ARG A 29 -0.90 7.13 -20.74
CA ARG A 29 -1.84 6.05 -21.07
C ARG A 29 -1.36 4.65 -20.65
N LYS A 30 -0.43 4.59 -19.70
CA LYS A 30 0.07 3.33 -19.18
C LYS A 30 -0.08 3.29 -17.67
N ILE A 31 -0.48 2.15 -17.13
CA ILE A 31 -0.48 1.93 -15.69
C ILE A 31 0.96 1.69 -15.27
N GLN A 32 1.44 2.49 -14.32
CA GLN A 32 2.82 2.40 -13.84
C GLN A 32 2.92 1.82 -12.43
N GLY A 33 1.80 1.72 -11.75
CA GLY A 33 1.73 1.11 -10.44
C GLY A 33 0.32 1.11 -9.92
N PHE A 34 0.08 0.37 -8.85
CA PHE A 34 -1.23 0.34 -8.19
C PHE A 34 -1.09 -0.01 -6.72
N ILE A 35 -2.13 0.33 -5.97
CA ILE A 35 -2.24 0.01 -4.55
C ILE A 35 -3.64 -0.52 -4.27
N GLY A 36 -3.70 -1.63 -3.55
CA GLY A 36 -4.96 -2.22 -3.11
C GLY A 36 -5.17 -1.97 -1.64
N ILE A 37 -6.38 -1.59 -1.26
CA ILE A 37 -6.71 -1.30 0.12
C ILE A 37 -8.09 -1.87 0.46
N ASN A 38 -8.18 -2.49 1.62
CA ASN A 38 -9.42 -3.01 2.18
C ASN A 38 -9.69 -2.24 3.47
N GLY A 39 -10.66 -1.31 3.42
CA GLY A 39 -10.90 -0.40 4.54
C GLY A 39 -9.71 0.52 4.79
N GLU A 40 -8.98 0.28 5.86
CA GLU A 40 -7.77 1.02 6.23
C GLU A 40 -6.50 0.19 6.03
N HIS A 41 -6.64 -1.09 5.63
CA HIS A 41 -5.52 -2.01 5.50
C HIS A 41 -5.04 -2.10 4.05
N ILE A 42 -3.78 -1.73 3.83
CA ILE A 42 -3.15 -1.82 2.52
C ILE A 42 -2.80 -3.29 2.25
N GLU A 43 -3.39 -3.85 1.18
CA GLU A 43 -3.14 -5.23 0.78
C GLU A 43 -1.85 -5.37 -0.03
N GLY A 44 -1.50 -4.35 -0.80
CA GLY A 44 -0.27 -4.35 -1.56
C GLY A 44 -0.03 -3.05 -2.29
N VAL A 45 1.24 -2.74 -2.50
CA VAL A 45 1.70 -1.61 -3.31
C VAL A 45 2.63 -2.18 -4.37
N PHE A 46 2.30 -1.94 -5.63
CA PHE A 46 3.04 -2.47 -6.75
C PHE A 46 3.42 -1.36 -7.70
N VAL A 47 4.71 -1.29 -8.04
CA VAL A 47 5.23 -0.36 -9.03
C VAL A 47 6.04 -1.19 -10.01
N PHE A 48 5.77 -1.03 -11.31
CA PHE A 48 6.53 -1.76 -12.31
C PHE A 48 8.03 -1.45 -12.18
N SER A 49 8.87 -2.47 -12.36
CA SER A 49 10.30 -2.38 -12.07
C SER A 49 11.00 -1.23 -12.79
N GLU A 50 10.62 -0.97 -14.03
CA GLU A 50 11.16 0.13 -14.85
C GLU A 50 10.72 1.51 -14.34
N MET A 51 9.71 1.57 -13.47
CA MET A 51 9.14 2.80 -12.94
C MET A 51 9.45 2.99 -11.46
N GLN A 52 10.21 2.11 -10.85
CA GLN A 52 10.60 2.24 -9.45
C GLN A 52 11.55 3.43 -9.26
N SER A 53 11.53 3.98 -8.07
CA SER A 53 12.35 5.16 -7.69
C SER A 53 11.95 6.47 -8.38
N GLN A 54 10.77 6.53 -8.99
CA GLN A 54 10.24 7.75 -9.60
C GLN A 54 9.13 8.41 -8.79
N GLY A 55 8.99 8.04 -7.52
CA GLY A 55 7.98 8.63 -6.64
C GLY A 55 6.56 8.12 -6.84
N ILE A 56 6.37 7.04 -7.60
CA ILE A 56 5.03 6.48 -7.87
C ILE A 56 4.43 5.89 -6.61
N GLY A 57 5.20 5.10 -5.85
CA GLY A 57 4.73 4.55 -4.58
C GLY A 57 4.33 5.64 -3.60
N LYS A 58 5.12 6.70 -3.52
CA LYS A 58 4.81 7.85 -2.69
C LYS A 58 3.50 8.54 -3.12
N ALA A 59 3.30 8.70 -4.43
CA ALA A 59 2.08 9.30 -4.98
C ALA A 59 0.86 8.46 -4.68
N LEU A 60 0.97 7.13 -4.79
CA LEU A 60 -0.12 6.21 -4.45
C LEU A 60 -0.49 6.30 -2.97
N LEU A 61 0.51 6.30 -2.09
CA LEU A 61 0.27 6.45 -0.66
C LEU A 61 -0.34 7.81 -0.33
N LYS A 62 0.11 8.87 -0.98
CA LYS A 62 -0.45 10.21 -0.78
C LYS A 62 -1.95 10.23 -1.11
N ALA A 63 -2.35 9.58 -2.19
CA ALA A 63 -3.76 9.51 -2.58
C ALA A 63 -4.60 8.83 -1.49
N LEU A 64 -4.08 7.77 -0.85
CA LEU A 64 -4.76 7.14 0.27
C LEU A 64 -4.77 8.02 1.52
N LYS A 65 -3.66 8.66 1.83
CA LYS A 65 -3.55 9.55 2.99
C LYS A 65 -4.53 10.72 2.90
N ASP A 66 -4.81 11.20 1.70
CA ASP A 66 -5.77 12.28 1.50
C ASP A 66 -7.21 11.84 1.79
N ARG A 67 -7.49 10.56 1.76
CA ARG A 67 -8.84 9.99 1.94
C ARG A 67 -9.05 9.26 3.25
N LYS A 68 -7.98 8.86 3.91
CA LYS A 68 -8.03 8.07 5.13
C LYS A 68 -7.37 8.84 6.27
N THR A 69 -7.80 8.56 7.49
CA THR A 69 -7.16 9.11 8.69
C THR A 69 -6.12 8.18 9.27
N ARG A 70 -6.15 6.93 8.83
CA ARG A 70 -5.31 5.87 9.34
C ARG A 70 -5.12 4.80 8.28
N LEU A 71 -3.92 4.23 8.21
CA LEU A 71 -3.59 3.14 7.30
C LEU A 71 -2.78 2.10 8.05
N SER A 72 -2.94 0.84 7.69
CA SER A 72 -2.11 -0.25 8.21
C SER A 72 -1.63 -1.13 7.07
N LEU A 73 -0.56 -1.87 7.31
CA LEU A 73 -0.03 -2.84 6.36
C LEU A 73 0.79 -3.89 7.10
N ASN A 74 1.04 -5.00 6.42
CA ASN A 74 2.01 -6.00 6.85
C ASN A 74 3.16 -6.04 5.86
N VAL A 75 4.38 -6.21 6.34
CA VAL A 75 5.58 -6.29 5.53
C VAL A 75 6.53 -7.32 6.13
N TYR A 76 7.15 -8.15 5.30
CA TYR A 76 8.11 -9.13 5.80
C TYR A 76 9.32 -8.44 6.41
N GLN A 77 9.79 -8.94 7.55
CA GLN A 77 10.94 -8.36 8.25
C GLN A 77 12.19 -8.35 7.39
N LYS A 78 12.35 -9.32 6.51
CA LYS A 78 13.49 -9.39 5.59
C LYS A 78 13.43 -8.35 4.48
N ASN A 79 12.29 -7.72 4.23
CA ASN A 79 12.13 -6.70 3.20
C ASN A 79 12.51 -5.32 3.75
N THR A 80 13.80 -5.14 4.00
CA THR A 80 14.31 -3.91 4.61
C THR A 80 14.07 -2.68 3.75
N ARG A 81 14.11 -2.83 2.43
CA ARG A 81 13.85 -1.72 1.50
C ARG A 81 12.44 -1.19 1.64
N ALA A 82 11.45 -2.09 1.70
CA ALA A 82 10.06 -1.69 1.88
C ALA A 82 9.83 -1.07 3.24
N ILE A 83 10.40 -1.64 4.30
CA ILE A 83 10.29 -1.09 5.66
C ILE A 83 10.82 0.34 5.69
N CYS A 84 12.00 0.58 5.13
CA CYS A 84 12.59 1.92 5.07
C CYS A 84 11.71 2.89 4.28
N PHE A 85 11.14 2.43 3.17
CA PHE A 85 10.21 3.24 2.38
C PHE A 85 9.01 3.66 3.21
N TYR A 86 8.34 2.71 3.86
CA TYR A 86 7.16 3.03 4.67
C TYR A 86 7.50 3.91 5.86
N GLN A 87 8.65 3.71 6.49
CA GLN A 87 9.08 4.58 7.58
C GLN A 87 9.28 6.03 7.10
N ARG A 88 9.87 6.21 5.94
CA ARG A 88 10.01 7.56 5.35
C ARG A 88 8.66 8.19 5.04
N GLU A 89 7.66 7.37 4.74
CA GLU A 89 6.31 7.83 4.46
C GLU A 89 5.46 8.01 5.73
N GLY A 90 6.06 7.89 6.89
CA GLY A 90 5.40 8.18 8.16
C GLY A 90 4.77 6.98 8.86
N PHE A 91 5.00 5.77 8.37
CA PHE A 91 4.54 4.57 9.04
C PHE A 91 5.47 4.20 10.19
N LYS A 92 4.90 3.62 11.22
CA LYS A 92 5.64 3.10 12.38
C LYS A 92 5.34 1.62 12.57
N ILE A 93 6.34 0.88 13.03
CA ILE A 93 6.16 -0.53 13.37
C ILE A 93 5.30 -0.61 14.63
N LEU A 94 4.19 -1.34 14.54
CA LEU A 94 3.28 -1.55 15.66
C LEU A 94 3.61 -2.83 16.42
N CYS A 95 3.80 -3.93 15.69
CA CYS A 95 4.09 -5.23 16.30
C CYS A 95 4.70 -6.18 15.29
N GLU A 96 5.26 -7.26 15.81
CA GLU A 96 5.75 -8.38 15.00
C GLU A 96 4.64 -9.43 14.84
N GLY A 97 4.70 -10.15 13.75
CA GLY A 97 3.78 -11.25 13.47
C GLY A 97 4.46 -12.36 12.68
N LEU A 98 3.68 -13.34 12.33
CA LEU A 98 4.10 -14.47 11.53
C LEU A 98 3.08 -14.68 10.43
N ASP A 99 3.56 -14.76 9.19
CA ASP A 99 2.71 -15.14 8.07
C ASP A 99 2.59 -16.67 8.11
N GLU A 100 1.40 -17.16 8.44
CA GLU A 100 1.16 -18.59 8.60
C GLU A 100 1.33 -19.37 7.31
N ASP A 101 1.07 -18.74 6.17
CA ASP A 101 1.17 -19.40 4.86
C ASP A 101 2.62 -19.63 4.44
N THR A 102 3.52 -18.71 4.77
CA THR A 102 4.93 -18.77 4.36
C THR A 102 5.88 -19.14 5.49
N GLY A 103 5.46 -19.00 6.75
CA GLY A 103 6.33 -19.14 7.91
C GLY A 103 7.29 -17.98 8.11
N GLU A 104 7.17 -16.91 7.32
CA GLU A 104 8.04 -15.74 7.41
C GLU A 104 7.55 -14.78 8.48
N LYS A 105 8.50 -14.18 9.20
CA LYS A 105 8.18 -13.13 10.16
C LYS A 105 7.87 -11.83 9.44
N ASP A 106 6.88 -11.11 9.93
CA ASP A 106 6.50 -9.83 9.39
C ASP A 106 6.39 -8.76 10.49
N TYR A 107 6.18 -7.52 10.06
CA TYR A 107 5.80 -6.41 10.91
C TYR A 107 4.44 -5.91 10.48
N LYS A 108 3.60 -5.55 11.44
CA LYS A 108 2.45 -4.70 11.18
C LYS A 108 2.90 -3.26 11.35
N MET A 109 2.68 -2.44 10.33
CA MET A 109 3.01 -1.03 10.35
C MET A 109 1.75 -0.19 10.26
N ILE A 110 1.77 0.99 10.84
CA ILE A 110 0.61 1.85 10.93
C ILE A 110 1.02 3.30 10.64
N TRP A 111 0.15 4.00 9.92
CA TRP A 111 0.23 5.43 9.70
C TRP A 111 -1.06 6.07 10.20
N LYS A 112 -0.93 7.23 10.87
CA LYS A 112 -2.07 8.06 11.29
C LYS A 112 -1.85 9.47 10.79
N ARG A 113 -2.93 10.10 10.34
CA ARG A 113 -2.87 11.51 9.89
C ARG A 113 -2.39 12.43 10.99
N LYS A 114 -2.86 12.19 12.21
CA LYS A 114 -2.38 12.87 13.40
C LYS A 114 -1.94 11.84 14.42
N TRP A 115 -0.66 11.87 14.75
CA TRP A 115 -0.15 11.06 15.84
C TRP A 115 -0.52 11.77 17.15
N GLU A 116 -1.22 11.08 18.03
CA GLU A 116 -1.56 11.61 19.34
C GLU A 116 -0.30 11.73 20.19
N VAL A 117 -0.18 12.87 20.88
CA VAL A 117 0.86 13.06 21.88
C VAL A 117 0.24 12.76 23.22
N SER A 118 0.75 11.74 23.92
CA SER A 118 0.32 11.41 25.26
C SER A 118 0.92 12.44 26.22
N LEU A 119 0.06 13.15 26.89
CA LEU A 119 0.47 14.16 27.87
C LEU A 119 0.40 13.61 29.29
#